data_a3f879c58d38c8783cb72d8a965457bd
#
_entry.id   a3f879c58d38c8783cb72d8a965457bd
#
_cell.length_a   1.000
_cell.length_b   1.000
_cell.length_c   1.000
_cell.angle_alpha   90.00
_cell.angle_beta   90.00
_cell.angle_gamma   90.00
#
_symmetry.space_group_name_H-M   'P 1'
#
loop_
_entity.id
_entity.type
_entity.pdbx_description
1 polymer ?
#
loop_
_entity_poly.entity_id
_entity_poly.type
_entity_poly.pdbx_seq_one_letter_code
_entity_poly.pdbx_strand_id
1 'polypeptide(L)'
;MITLNPAIIDQFGQLFLDGGRALHGNLTGVADSLYGSLLLLTFSWSGVNILLESMVGDNLGKVLSQLIRFLFLAGLVAWFLQAYDFIFYEGIYQGCEAVAAAIAGPNGGAQGFASAWSVFSDVIVTVWDSIAGSPERYLGGASPMSWAFWGALGGWMVTVALLFIALCVFIVALTILAVIHVMGSALAGLALALGPFFIPWLLWDLTKEFFMAWVRFLFIACFYRVISVSVLVMTKPVFVLLHQWMTDNATVMGNATPTDSMALAVLLIITASIIAYLTSHVPQIAAALVGHARVDTGFATQSSRVIHNRIGKANDWMARQIRAYGRSEGRSGDRP
;
A
#
# COMPACT_ATOMS: atom_id res chain seq x y z
N MET A 1 -11.54 20.11 19.70
CA MET A 1 -11.56 18.82 18.99
C MET A 1 -10.70 18.96 17.74
N ILE A 2 -9.63 18.20 17.58
CA ILE A 2 -8.77 18.24 16.39
C ILE A 2 -9.50 17.40 15.33
N THR A 3 -10.21 18.04 14.42
CA THR A 3 -10.74 17.35 13.24
C THR A 3 -9.59 17.16 12.26
N LEU A 4 -9.12 15.93 12.12
CA LEU A 4 -8.18 15.57 11.07
C LEU A 4 -8.86 15.80 9.72
N ASN A 5 -8.45 16.88 9.04
CA ASN A 5 -9.02 17.22 7.73
C ASN A 5 -8.47 16.22 6.68
N PRO A 6 -9.32 15.38 6.07
CA PRO A 6 -8.89 14.39 5.09
C PRO A 6 -8.23 15.00 3.86
N ALA A 7 -8.54 16.26 3.55
CA ALA A 7 -7.90 17.01 2.47
C ALA A 7 -6.37 17.14 2.65
N ILE A 8 -5.86 17.06 3.89
CA ILE A 8 -4.42 17.11 4.15
C ILE A 8 -3.72 15.89 3.53
N ILE A 9 -4.32 14.70 3.62
CA ILE A 9 -3.74 13.46 3.09
C ILE A 9 -3.64 13.54 1.57
N ASP A 10 -4.67 14.04 0.90
CA ASP A 10 -4.66 14.26 -0.54
C ASP A 10 -3.67 15.35 -0.95
N GLN A 11 -3.55 16.43 -0.15
CA GLN A 11 -2.55 17.47 -0.38
C GLN A 11 -1.11 16.92 -0.31
N PHE A 12 -0.80 16.04 0.65
CA PHE A 12 0.50 15.36 0.67
C PHE A 12 0.74 14.55 -0.59
N GLY A 13 -0.24 13.81 -1.07
CA GLY A 13 -0.15 13.06 -2.32
C GLY A 13 0.13 13.98 -3.51
N GLN A 14 -0.55 15.13 -3.59
CA GLN A 14 -0.34 16.12 -4.65
C GLN A 14 1.04 16.78 -4.57
N LEU A 15 1.54 17.12 -3.39
CA LEU A 15 2.87 17.67 -3.21
C LEU A 15 3.97 16.73 -3.75
N PHE A 16 3.82 15.41 -3.56
CA PHE A 16 4.75 14.44 -4.15
C PHE A 16 4.66 14.39 -5.68
N LEU A 17 3.45 14.51 -6.24
CA LEU A 17 3.26 14.58 -7.70
C LEU A 17 3.84 15.85 -8.30
N ASP A 18 3.61 16.99 -7.65
CA ASP A 18 4.16 18.27 -8.10
C ASP A 18 5.69 18.31 -7.98
N GLY A 19 6.24 17.74 -6.91
CA GLY A 19 7.67 17.50 -6.78
C GLY A 19 8.22 16.58 -7.89
N GLY A 20 7.47 15.55 -8.26
CA GLY A 20 7.76 14.68 -9.38
C GLY A 20 7.78 15.42 -10.71
N ARG A 21 6.82 16.33 -10.96
CA ARG A 21 6.78 17.17 -12.16
C ARG A 21 7.97 18.15 -12.24
N ALA A 22 8.33 18.77 -11.12
CA ALA A 22 9.49 19.62 -11.07
C ALA A 22 10.78 18.86 -11.40
N LEU A 23 10.93 17.65 -10.88
CA LEU A 23 12.05 16.76 -11.19
C LEU A 23 12.04 16.32 -12.66
N HIS A 24 10.86 16.01 -13.22
CA HIS A 24 10.68 15.70 -14.64
C HIS A 24 11.26 16.81 -15.54
N GLY A 25 10.91 18.08 -15.29
CA GLY A 25 11.42 19.22 -16.05
C GLY A 25 12.95 19.32 -16.05
N ASN A 26 13.61 18.93 -14.95
CA ASN A 26 15.05 18.90 -14.88
C ASN A 26 15.68 17.71 -15.64
N LEU A 27 14.97 16.60 -15.75
CA LEU A 27 15.46 15.37 -16.38
C LEU A 27 15.25 15.34 -17.90
N THR A 28 14.36 16.15 -18.47
CA THR A 28 14.12 16.18 -19.92
C THR A 28 15.37 16.50 -20.73
N GLY A 29 16.15 17.51 -20.32
CA GLY A 29 17.40 17.86 -20.99
C GLY A 29 18.46 16.76 -20.92
N VAL A 30 18.50 16.02 -19.80
CA VAL A 30 19.39 14.85 -19.64
C VAL A 30 18.92 13.72 -20.54
N ALA A 31 17.61 13.49 -20.64
CA ALA A 31 17.00 12.46 -21.47
C ALA A 31 17.27 12.69 -22.96
N ASP A 32 17.17 13.94 -23.43
CA ASP A 32 17.48 14.31 -24.82
C ASP A 32 18.95 14.08 -25.15
N SER A 33 19.87 14.44 -24.26
CA SER A 33 21.29 14.18 -24.42
C SER A 33 21.60 12.67 -24.43
N LEU A 34 20.97 11.91 -23.56
CA LEU A 34 21.08 10.45 -23.49
C LEU A 34 20.52 9.80 -24.75
N TYR A 35 19.37 10.27 -25.22
CA TYR A 35 18.76 9.80 -26.47
C TYR A 35 19.71 10.00 -27.66
N GLY A 36 20.26 11.20 -27.83
CA GLY A 36 21.21 11.50 -28.90
C GLY A 36 22.46 10.60 -28.85
N SER A 37 23.01 10.40 -27.66
CA SER A 37 24.17 9.54 -27.45
C SER A 37 23.89 8.06 -27.76
N LEU A 38 22.77 7.53 -27.29
CA LEU A 38 22.35 6.16 -27.55
C LEU A 38 21.96 5.94 -29.02
N LEU A 39 21.34 6.95 -29.65
CA LEU A 39 21.03 6.93 -31.09
C LEU A 39 22.30 6.77 -31.90
N LEU A 40 23.32 7.60 -31.66
CA LEU A 40 24.61 7.51 -32.34
C LEU A 40 25.31 6.18 -32.11
N LEU A 41 25.33 5.69 -30.88
CA LEU A 41 25.92 4.40 -30.53
C LEU A 41 25.23 3.24 -31.27
N THR A 42 23.91 3.20 -31.21
CA THR A 42 23.10 2.15 -31.83
C THR A 42 23.17 2.22 -33.37
N PHE A 43 23.21 3.42 -33.94
CA PHE A 43 23.39 3.63 -35.37
C PHE A 43 24.76 3.12 -35.82
N SER A 44 25.84 3.48 -35.10
CA SER A 44 27.20 3.02 -35.40
C SER A 44 27.32 1.49 -35.34
N TRP A 45 26.74 0.90 -34.27
CA TRP A 45 26.70 -0.55 -34.09
C TRP A 45 25.89 -1.26 -35.20
N SER A 46 24.74 -0.71 -35.54
CA SER A 46 23.92 -1.21 -36.65
C SER A 46 24.64 -1.11 -37.99
N GLY A 47 25.38 -0.01 -38.22
CA GLY A 47 26.21 0.18 -39.40
C GLY A 47 27.34 -0.86 -39.52
N VAL A 48 28.01 -1.17 -38.43
CA VAL A 48 29.04 -2.23 -38.40
C VAL A 48 28.44 -3.58 -38.71
N ASN A 49 27.28 -3.93 -38.12
CA ASN A 49 26.59 -5.19 -38.39
C ASN A 49 26.16 -5.30 -39.87
N ILE A 50 25.63 -4.22 -40.43
CA ILE A 50 25.26 -4.16 -41.86
C ILE A 50 26.48 -4.40 -42.75
N LEU A 51 27.63 -3.75 -42.46
CA LEU A 51 28.86 -3.97 -43.21
C LEU A 51 29.38 -5.40 -43.13
N LEU A 52 29.35 -5.99 -41.94
CA LEU A 52 29.73 -7.42 -41.76
C LEU A 52 28.81 -8.38 -42.52
N GLU A 53 27.51 -8.16 -42.46
CA GLU A 53 26.53 -8.99 -43.19
C GLU A 53 26.65 -8.82 -44.70
N SER A 54 26.96 -7.60 -45.20
CA SER A 54 27.14 -7.35 -46.63
C SER A 54 28.41 -8.06 -47.16
N MET A 55 29.45 -8.22 -46.36
CA MET A 55 30.67 -8.96 -46.72
C MET A 55 30.41 -10.47 -46.83
N VAL A 56 29.43 -11.00 -46.15
CA VAL A 56 29.09 -12.46 -46.21
C VAL A 56 28.14 -12.80 -47.35
N GLY A 57 27.70 -11.82 -48.18
CA GLY A 57 26.89 -12.05 -49.38
C GLY A 57 25.40 -12.16 -49.09
N ASP A 58 24.91 -11.60 -48.02
CA ASP A 58 23.51 -11.69 -47.63
C ASP A 58 22.65 -10.62 -48.31
N ASN A 59 21.36 -10.94 -48.52
CA ASN A 59 20.41 -10.19 -49.32
C ASN A 59 20.21 -8.73 -48.84
N LEU A 60 20.28 -7.78 -49.75
CA LEU A 60 19.92 -6.35 -49.58
C LEU A 60 18.59 -6.13 -48.83
N GLY A 61 17.65 -7.09 -48.93
CA GLY A 61 16.37 -7.06 -48.24
C GLY A 61 16.49 -7.14 -46.71
N LYS A 62 17.44 -7.90 -46.18
CA LYS A 62 17.67 -8.00 -44.73
C LYS A 62 18.23 -6.70 -44.18
N VAL A 63 19.22 -6.12 -44.90
CA VAL A 63 19.83 -4.83 -44.51
C VAL A 63 18.78 -3.72 -44.49
N LEU A 64 17.92 -3.64 -45.51
CA LEU A 64 16.86 -2.65 -45.55
C LEU A 64 15.85 -2.85 -44.40
N SER A 65 15.50 -4.10 -44.12
CA SER A 65 14.60 -4.43 -42.99
C SER A 65 15.15 -4.02 -41.64
N GLN A 66 16.43 -4.22 -41.37
CA GLN A 66 17.12 -3.80 -40.14
C GLN A 66 17.15 -2.25 -40.03
N LEU A 67 17.44 -1.54 -41.12
CA LEU A 67 17.45 -0.09 -41.16
C LEU A 67 16.06 0.49 -40.87
N ILE A 68 15.02 -0.05 -41.53
CA ILE A 68 13.64 0.38 -41.29
C ILE A 68 13.22 0.13 -39.82
N ARG A 69 13.56 -1.04 -39.26
CA ARG A 69 13.28 -1.34 -37.86
C ARG A 69 13.98 -0.36 -36.92
N PHE A 70 15.25 -0.03 -37.18
CA PHE A 70 15.99 0.94 -36.39
C PHE A 70 15.35 2.33 -36.47
N LEU A 71 15.05 2.84 -37.68
CA LEU A 71 14.42 4.15 -37.87
C LEU A 71 13.04 4.21 -37.19
N PHE A 72 12.26 3.15 -37.31
CA PHE A 72 10.96 3.06 -36.63
C PHE A 72 11.12 3.11 -35.10
N LEU A 73 12.06 2.36 -34.54
CA LEU A 73 12.31 2.35 -33.11
C LEU A 73 12.85 3.72 -32.63
N ALA A 74 13.76 4.34 -33.35
CA ALA A 74 14.27 5.67 -33.05
C ALA A 74 13.15 6.72 -33.09
N GLY A 75 12.31 6.68 -34.13
CA GLY A 75 11.13 7.55 -34.21
C GLY A 75 10.12 7.34 -33.09
N LEU A 76 9.90 6.08 -32.70
CA LEU A 76 9.01 5.72 -31.59
C LEU A 76 9.53 6.28 -30.24
N VAL A 77 10.83 6.15 -30.00
CA VAL A 77 11.46 6.69 -28.77
C VAL A 77 11.39 8.21 -28.74
N ALA A 78 11.69 8.88 -29.87
CA ALA A 78 11.53 10.33 -29.99
C ALA A 78 10.09 10.78 -29.74
N TRP A 79 9.12 10.05 -30.28
CA TRP A 79 7.70 10.31 -30.05
C TRP A 79 7.31 10.12 -28.57
N PHE A 80 7.79 9.07 -27.90
CA PHE A 80 7.55 8.87 -26.47
C PHE A 80 8.13 10.00 -25.62
N LEU A 81 9.28 10.56 -25.99
CA LEU A 81 9.86 11.72 -25.27
C LEU A 81 9.02 12.98 -25.50
N GLN A 82 8.60 13.25 -26.76
CA GLN A 82 7.82 14.44 -27.09
C GLN A 82 6.37 14.38 -26.57
N ALA A 83 5.73 13.20 -26.61
CA ALA A 83 4.37 12.98 -26.16
C ALA A 83 4.30 12.41 -24.73
N TYR A 84 5.37 12.62 -23.94
CA TYR A 84 5.50 11.99 -22.63
C TYR A 84 4.32 12.27 -21.71
N ASP A 85 3.94 13.53 -21.56
CA ASP A 85 2.86 13.96 -20.67
C ASP A 85 1.51 13.38 -21.13
N PHE A 86 1.26 13.38 -22.43
CA PHE A 86 0.03 12.84 -22.98
C PHE A 86 -0.10 11.32 -22.75
N ILE A 87 1.00 10.55 -22.92
CA ILE A 87 0.95 9.09 -22.85
C ILE A 87 0.98 8.62 -21.41
N PHE A 88 1.96 9.08 -20.63
CA PHE A 88 2.25 8.53 -19.31
C PHE A 88 1.50 9.25 -18.20
N TYR A 89 1.38 10.56 -18.28
CA TYR A 89 0.66 11.33 -17.27
C TYR A 89 -0.86 11.31 -17.51
N GLU A 90 -1.32 11.79 -18.68
CA GLU A 90 -2.76 11.86 -18.97
C GLU A 90 -3.34 10.46 -19.28
N GLY A 91 -2.65 9.64 -20.09
CA GLY A 91 -3.13 8.32 -20.47
C GLY A 91 -3.08 7.31 -19.33
N ILE A 92 -1.89 7.05 -18.76
CA ILE A 92 -1.72 5.97 -17.78
C ILE A 92 -2.10 6.43 -16.38
N TYR A 93 -1.49 7.52 -15.89
CA TYR A 93 -1.70 7.95 -14.50
C TYR A 93 -3.14 8.44 -14.27
N GLN A 94 -3.61 9.40 -15.07
CA GLN A 94 -4.99 9.88 -14.95
C GLN A 94 -6.02 8.79 -15.28
N GLY A 95 -5.70 7.88 -16.18
CA GLY A 95 -6.53 6.70 -16.44
C GLY A 95 -6.71 5.83 -15.19
N CYS A 96 -5.65 5.57 -14.45
CA CYS A 96 -5.72 4.86 -13.17
C CYS A 96 -6.47 5.66 -12.10
N GLU A 97 -6.31 7.00 -12.07
CA GLU A 97 -7.09 7.86 -11.19
C GLU A 97 -8.59 7.81 -11.53
N ALA A 98 -8.93 7.84 -12.80
CA ALA A 98 -10.32 7.72 -13.25
C ALA A 98 -10.93 6.37 -12.84
N VAL A 99 -10.16 5.28 -12.90
CA VAL A 99 -10.59 3.97 -12.40
C VAL A 99 -10.80 4.01 -10.88
N ALA A 100 -9.88 4.59 -10.12
CA ALA A 100 -10.03 4.73 -8.68
C ALA A 100 -11.26 5.60 -8.32
N ALA A 101 -11.48 6.68 -9.06
CA ALA A 101 -12.67 7.53 -8.91
C ALA A 101 -13.97 6.80 -9.24
N ALA A 102 -13.98 5.98 -10.29
CA ALA A 102 -15.14 5.15 -10.66
C ALA A 102 -15.48 4.11 -9.58
N ILE A 103 -14.44 3.49 -8.96
CA ILE A 103 -14.62 2.56 -7.84
C ILE A 103 -15.19 3.29 -6.61
N ALA A 104 -14.75 4.50 -6.36
CA ALA A 104 -15.24 5.33 -5.24
C ALA A 104 -16.71 5.78 -5.41
N GLY A 105 -17.27 5.67 -6.63
CA GLY A 105 -18.66 6.00 -6.94
C GLY A 105 -18.88 7.46 -7.36
N PRO A 106 -20.14 7.89 -7.54
CA PRO A 106 -20.49 9.21 -8.11
C PRO A 106 -20.00 10.42 -7.30
N ASN A 107 -19.61 10.22 -6.05
CA ASN A 107 -18.91 11.20 -5.23
C ASN A 107 -17.40 10.89 -5.18
N GLY A 108 -16.91 10.10 -6.10
CA GLY A 108 -15.54 9.59 -6.13
C GLY A 108 -14.53 10.61 -6.66
N GLY A 109 -13.30 10.24 -6.56
CA GLY A 109 -12.13 11.06 -6.79
C GLY A 109 -11.46 11.36 -5.44
N ALA A 110 -10.77 12.48 -5.31
CA ALA A 110 -10.18 12.93 -4.04
C ALA A 110 -11.22 12.94 -2.90
N GLN A 111 -12.49 13.20 -3.24
CA GLN A 111 -13.61 13.14 -2.29
C GLN A 111 -13.96 11.72 -1.82
N GLY A 112 -13.62 10.68 -2.57
CA GLY A 112 -13.90 9.29 -2.20
C GLY A 112 -13.13 8.85 -0.95
N PHE A 113 -11.83 9.19 -0.90
CA PHE A 113 -11.02 8.98 0.30
C PHE A 113 -11.52 9.85 1.45
N ALA A 114 -11.78 11.14 1.20
CA ALA A 114 -12.29 12.07 2.20
C ALA A 114 -13.65 11.63 2.77
N SER A 115 -14.57 11.15 1.92
CA SER A 115 -15.89 10.68 2.37
C SER A 115 -15.84 9.41 3.20
N ALA A 116 -14.91 8.51 2.91
CA ALA A 116 -14.72 7.33 3.73
C ALA A 116 -14.00 7.68 5.04
N TRP A 117 -13.02 8.59 4.98
CA TRP A 117 -12.33 9.07 6.17
C TRP A 117 -13.28 9.76 7.17
N SER A 118 -14.29 10.52 6.68
CA SER A 118 -15.28 11.13 7.57
C SER A 118 -16.05 10.07 8.36
N VAL A 119 -16.47 8.98 7.72
CA VAL A 119 -17.16 7.88 8.42
C VAL A 119 -16.25 7.24 9.48
N PHE A 120 -14.96 7.08 9.19
CA PHE A 120 -14.01 6.55 10.18
C PHE A 120 -13.80 7.53 11.35
N SER A 121 -13.69 8.83 11.08
CA SER A 121 -13.56 9.83 12.13
C SER A 121 -14.80 9.88 13.03
N ASP A 122 -15.98 9.72 12.45
CA ASP A 122 -17.24 9.67 13.21
C ASP A 122 -17.30 8.45 14.14
N VAL A 123 -16.82 7.30 13.69
CA VAL A 123 -16.68 6.11 14.53
C VAL A 123 -15.70 6.37 15.69
N ILE A 124 -14.55 6.99 15.41
CA ILE A 124 -13.56 7.33 16.46
C ILE A 124 -14.18 8.25 17.50
N VAL A 125 -14.87 9.30 17.05
CA VAL A 125 -15.54 10.27 17.94
C VAL A 125 -16.60 9.56 18.79
N THR A 126 -17.44 8.75 18.17
CA THR A 126 -18.52 8.02 18.87
C THR A 126 -17.96 7.03 19.92
N VAL A 127 -16.87 6.32 19.56
CA VAL A 127 -16.19 5.42 20.54
C VAL A 127 -15.57 6.24 21.66
N TRP A 128 -14.91 7.38 21.33
CA TRP A 128 -14.33 8.27 22.34
C TRP A 128 -15.39 8.82 23.28
N ASP A 129 -16.52 9.31 22.77
CA ASP A 129 -17.61 9.82 23.58
C ASP A 129 -18.25 8.71 24.44
N SER A 130 -18.23 7.48 23.95
CA SER A 130 -18.65 6.31 24.74
C SER A 130 -17.68 6.01 25.89
N ILE A 131 -16.36 6.18 25.67
CA ILE A 131 -15.32 6.02 26.70
C ILE A 131 -15.38 7.17 27.70
N ALA A 132 -15.52 8.41 27.21
CA ALA A 132 -15.58 9.62 28.01
C ALA A 132 -16.93 9.80 28.74
N GLY A 133 -17.95 9.03 28.33
CA GLY A 133 -19.26 9.00 28.96
C GLY A 133 -19.16 8.74 30.46
N SER A 134 -19.88 9.53 31.25
CA SER A 134 -19.74 9.63 32.70
C SER A 134 -19.81 8.27 33.40
N PRO A 135 -18.88 7.96 34.30
CA PRO A 135 -18.92 6.77 35.16
C PRO A 135 -20.24 6.66 35.94
N GLU A 136 -20.93 7.78 36.16
CA GLU A 136 -22.24 7.85 36.81
C GLU A 136 -23.28 6.93 36.21
N ARG A 137 -23.23 6.71 34.88
CA ARG A 137 -24.16 5.78 34.18
C ARG A 137 -23.94 4.33 34.59
N TYR A 138 -22.69 3.94 34.83
CA TYR A 138 -22.36 2.54 35.25
C TYR A 138 -22.55 2.36 36.76
N LEU A 139 -22.40 3.41 37.54
CA LEU A 139 -22.48 3.34 38.99
C LEU A 139 -23.91 3.34 39.51
N GLY A 140 -24.92 3.70 38.65
CA GLY A 140 -26.35 3.53 38.92
C GLY A 140 -26.86 4.10 40.26
N GLY A 141 -26.16 5.13 40.81
CA GLY A 141 -26.51 5.69 42.12
C GLY A 141 -26.14 4.79 43.32
N ALA A 142 -25.36 3.72 43.11
CA ALA A 142 -24.90 2.85 44.18
C ALA A 142 -24.01 3.63 45.18
N SER A 143 -24.24 3.46 46.46
CA SER A 143 -23.46 4.12 47.51
C SER A 143 -22.00 3.62 47.49
N PRO A 144 -20.99 4.50 47.66
CA PRO A 144 -19.57 4.11 47.65
C PRO A 144 -19.17 3.02 48.65
N MET A 145 -20.00 2.80 49.63
CA MET A 145 -19.81 1.77 50.68
C MET A 145 -20.37 0.41 50.27
N SER A 146 -21.08 0.28 49.11
CA SER A 146 -21.67 -0.98 48.71
C SER A 146 -20.71 -1.85 47.92
N TRP A 147 -20.74 -3.17 48.11
CA TRP A 147 -19.96 -4.13 47.34
C TRP A 147 -20.34 -4.07 45.85
N ALA A 148 -21.59 -3.72 45.53
CA ALA A 148 -22.08 -3.49 44.17
C ALA A 148 -21.39 -2.32 43.46
N PHE A 149 -21.05 -1.26 44.17
CA PHE A 149 -20.26 -0.11 43.66
C PHE A 149 -18.90 -0.56 43.12
N TRP A 150 -18.16 -1.32 43.91
CA TRP A 150 -16.83 -1.78 43.52
C TRP A 150 -16.86 -2.77 42.38
N GLY A 151 -17.90 -3.61 42.26
CA GLY A 151 -18.12 -4.50 41.14
C GLY A 151 -18.43 -3.72 39.86
N ALA A 152 -19.31 -2.72 39.91
CA ALA A 152 -19.65 -1.86 38.78
C ALA A 152 -18.45 -1.01 38.33
N LEU A 153 -17.66 -0.46 39.25
CA LEU A 153 -16.44 0.29 38.96
C LEU A 153 -15.40 -0.59 38.25
N GLY A 154 -15.21 -1.83 38.73
CA GLY A 154 -14.29 -2.79 38.09
C GLY A 154 -14.74 -3.15 36.67
N GLY A 155 -16.03 -3.40 36.45
CA GLY A 155 -16.60 -3.66 35.13
C GLY A 155 -16.42 -2.47 34.18
N TRP A 156 -16.66 -1.25 34.66
CA TRP A 156 -16.44 -0.03 33.89
C TRP A 156 -14.96 0.14 33.48
N MET A 157 -14.03 -0.03 34.42
CA MET A 157 -12.58 0.08 34.11
C MET A 157 -12.15 -0.93 33.04
N VAL A 158 -12.60 -2.17 33.11
CA VAL A 158 -12.29 -3.20 32.12
C VAL A 158 -12.86 -2.81 30.74
N THR A 159 -14.10 -2.33 30.70
CA THR A 159 -14.74 -1.88 29.45
C THR A 159 -13.99 -0.72 28.83
N VAL A 160 -13.64 0.32 29.61
CA VAL A 160 -12.87 1.47 29.14
C VAL A 160 -11.51 1.03 28.61
N ALA A 161 -10.82 0.15 29.32
CA ALA A 161 -9.53 -0.37 28.87
C ALA A 161 -9.63 -1.12 27.53
N LEU A 162 -10.64 -1.98 27.36
CA LEU A 162 -10.87 -2.71 26.12
C LEU A 162 -11.24 -1.79 24.94
N LEU A 163 -12.12 -0.81 25.16
CA LEU A 163 -12.46 0.18 24.13
C LEU A 163 -11.26 1.05 23.74
N PHE A 164 -10.43 1.42 24.73
CA PHE A 164 -9.22 2.18 24.46
C PHE A 164 -8.21 1.37 23.62
N ILE A 165 -8.02 0.08 23.94
CA ILE A 165 -7.18 -0.81 23.15
C ILE A 165 -7.76 -0.95 21.72
N ALA A 166 -9.07 -1.16 21.58
CA ALA A 166 -9.74 -1.24 20.31
C ALA A 166 -9.53 0.02 19.46
N LEU A 167 -9.68 1.18 20.09
CA LEU A 167 -9.46 2.47 19.45
C LEU A 167 -8.00 2.65 18.98
N CYS A 168 -7.03 2.26 19.80
CA CYS A 168 -5.61 2.31 19.42
C CYS A 168 -5.32 1.41 18.21
N VAL A 169 -5.81 0.18 18.19
CA VAL A 169 -5.65 -0.75 17.06
C VAL A 169 -6.31 -0.18 15.80
N PHE A 170 -7.48 0.43 15.94
CA PHE A 170 -8.19 1.05 14.84
C PHE A 170 -7.44 2.25 14.25
N ILE A 171 -6.92 3.16 15.09
CA ILE A 171 -6.12 4.31 14.64
C ILE A 171 -4.86 3.84 13.91
N VAL A 172 -4.19 2.81 14.41
CA VAL A 172 -3.01 2.22 13.75
C VAL A 172 -3.39 1.65 12.37
N ALA A 173 -4.51 0.93 12.26
CA ALA A 173 -4.98 0.39 10.98
C ALA A 173 -5.26 1.50 9.95
N LEU A 174 -5.94 2.57 10.36
CA LEU A 174 -6.21 3.73 9.51
C LEU A 174 -4.92 4.47 9.12
N THR A 175 -3.97 4.60 10.04
CA THR A 175 -2.68 5.24 9.75
C THR A 175 -1.93 4.45 8.67
N ILE A 176 -1.90 3.13 8.76
CA ILE A 176 -1.28 2.27 7.75
C ILE A 176 -1.97 2.47 6.38
N LEU A 177 -3.29 2.53 6.35
CA LEU A 177 -4.05 2.76 5.12
C LEU A 177 -3.74 4.12 4.49
N ALA A 178 -3.70 5.19 5.31
CA ALA A 178 -3.35 6.54 4.87
C ALA A 178 -1.92 6.60 4.31
N VAL A 179 -0.97 5.97 5.00
CA VAL A 179 0.43 5.90 4.55
C VAL A 179 0.54 5.19 3.20
N ILE A 180 -0.14 4.07 2.99
CA ILE A 180 -0.12 3.35 1.72
C ILE A 180 -0.77 4.17 0.60
N HIS A 181 -1.84 4.90 0.89
CA HIS A 181 -2.48 5.79 -0.08
C HIS A 181 -1.54 6.91 -0.55
N VAL A 182 -0.89 7.60 0.38
CA VAL A 182 0.11 8.64 0.08
C VAL A 182 1.34 8.05 -0.62
N MET A 183 1.79 6.87 -0.19
CA MET A 183 2.92 6.17 -0.82
C MET A 183 2.63 5.84 -2.29
N GLY A 184 1.39 5.47 -2.65
CA GLY A 184 0.99 5.27 -4.04
C GLY A 184 1.20 6.53 -4.89
N SER A 185 0.77 7.70 -4.40
CA SER A 185 0.98 8.98 -5.08
C SER A 185 2.46 9.36 -5.18
N ALA A 186 3.23 9.13 -4.11
CA ALA A 186 4.67 9.40 -4.09
C ALA A 186 5.44 8.52 -5.08
N LEU A 187 5.14 7.22 -5.13
CA LEU A 187 5.75 6.30 -6.08
C LEU A 187 5.37 6.62 -7.53
N ALA A 188 4.11 7.03 -7.78
CA ALA A 188 3.67 7.46 -9.10
C ALA A 188 4.40 8.75 -9.53
N GLY A 189 4.52 9.74 -8.65
CA GLY A 189 5.30 10.96 -8.89
C GLY A 189 6.76 10.66 -9.22
N LEU A 190 7.39 9.74 -8.46
CA LEU A 190 8.76 9.30 -8.73
C LEU A 190 8.87 8.55 -10.07
N ALA A 191 7.94 7.65 -10.37
CA ALA A 191 7.93 6.91 -11.62
C ALA A 191 7.80 7.85 -12.82
N LEU A 192 6.88 8.82 -12.75
CA LEU A 192 6.69 9.83 -13.78
C LEU A 192 7.91 10.76 -13.92
N ALA A 193 8.54 11.14 -12.81
CA ALA A 193 9.73 11.97 -12.84
C ALA A 193 10.90 11.30 -13.58
N LEU A 194 11.11 10.01 -13.34
CA LEU A 194 12.22 9.24 -13.90
C LEU A 194 11.96 8.72 -15.33
N GLY A 195 10.73 8.82 -15.81
CA GLY A 195 10.34 8.28 -17.11
C GLY A 195 11.20 8.74 -18.29
N PRO A 196 11.45 10.04 -18.48
CA PRO A 196 12.27 10.52 -19.59
C PRO A 196 13.68 9.90 -19.61
N PHE A 197 14.24 9.62 -18.43
CA PHE A 197 15.56 8.97 -18.33
C PHE A 197 15.53 7.51 -18.80
N PHE A 198 14.41 6.78 -18.58
CA PHE A 198 14.33 5.36 -18.95
C PHE A 198 13.87 5.10 -20.39
N ILE A 199 13.20 6.05 -21.05
CA ILE A 199 12.70 5.90 -22.41
C ILE A 199 13.84 5.69 -23.44
N PRO A 200 14.96 6.44 -23.42
CA PRO A 200 16.05 6.24 -24.37
C PRO A 200 16.67 4.84 -24.34
N TRP A 201 16.64 4.15 -23.20
CA TRP A 201 17.17 2.79 -23.06
C TRP A 201 16.44 1.74 -23.93
N LEU A 202 15.28 2.10 -24.48
CA LEU A 202 14.56 1.25 -25.43
C LEU A 202 15.29 1.11 -26.76
N LEU A 203 16.18 2.03 -27.10
CA LEU A 203 16.94 2.02 -28.37
C LEU A 203 17.88 0.84 -28.50
N TRP A 204 18.41 0.34 -27.39
CA TRP A 204 19.42 -0.71 -27.40
C TRP A 204 18.86 -2.00 -26.77
N ASP A 205 18.95 -3.09 -27.52
CA ASP A 205 18.38 -4.39 -27.12
C ASP A 205 18.89 -4.90 -25.77
N LEU A 206 20.14 -4.59 -25.40
CA LEU A 206 20.72 -5.00 -24.10
C LEU A 206 20.13 -4.21 -22.93
N THR A 207 19.60 -3.03 -23.16
CA THR A 207 19.15 -2.11 -22.10
C THR A 207 17.63 -1.92 -22.06
N LYS A 208 16.89 -2.46 -23.02
CA LYS A 208 15.43 -2.39 -23.08
C LYS A 208 14.75 -2.92 -21.81
N GLU A 209 15.40 -3.81 -21.07
CA GLU A 209 14.89 -4.32 -19.80
C GLU A 209 14.75 -3.23 -18.75
N PHE A 210 15.57 -2.17 -18.78
CA PHE A 210 15.45 -1.03 -17.88
C PHE A 210 14.16 -0.24 -18.14
N PHE A 211 13.84 -0.01 -19.41
CA PHE A 211 12.58 0.62 -19.79
C PHE A 211 11.38 -0.23 -19.36
N MET A 212 11.42 -1.55 -19.62
CA MET A 212 10.35 -2.47 -19.22
C MET A 212 10.18 -2.55 -17.70
N ALA A 213 11.28 -2.52 -16.95
CA ALA A 213 11.25 -2.49 -15.49
C ALA A 213 10.61 -1.18 -14.98
N TRP A 214 10.96 -0.04 -15.60
CA TRP A 214 10.35 1.24 -15.27
C TRP A 214 8.84 1.27 -15.59
N VAL A 215 8.41 0.78 -16.74
CA VAL A 215 6.98 0.70 -17.10
C VAL A 215 6.23 -0.15 -16.07
N ARG A 216 6.77 -1.31 -15.67
CA ARG A 216 6.18 -2.13 -14.62
C ARG A 216 6.08 -1.39 -13.29
N PHE A 217 7.13 -0.66 -12.92
CA PHE A 217 7.15 0.16 -11.72
C PHE A 217 6.06 1.24 -11.75
N LEU A 218 5.86 1.92 -12.88
CA LEU A 218 4.80 2.91 -13.06
C LEU A 218 3.41 2.29 -12.86
N PHE A 219 3.15 1.14 -13.48
CA PHE A 219 1.87 0.44 -13.29
C PHE A 219 1.67 -0.01 -11.84
N ILE A 220 2.70 -0.54 -11.19
CA ILE A 220 2.61 -0.92 -9.78
C ILE A 220 2.24 0.30 -8.93
N ALA A 221 2.90 1.44 -9.13
CA ALA A 221 2.64 2.68 -8.40
C ALA A 221 1.19 3.17 -8.61
N CYS A 222 0.69 3.12 -9.85
CA CYS A 222 -0.71 3.46 -10.16
C CYS A 222 -1.70 2.50 -9.46
N PHE A 223 -1.43 1.19 -9.49
CA PHE A 223 -2.29 0.20 -8.84
C PHE A 223 -2.31 0.30 -7.32
N TYR A 224 -1.25 0.79 -6.66
CA TYR A 224 -1.29 1.07 -5.22
C TYR A 224 -2.46 1.98 -4.88
N ARG A 225 -2.66 3.04 -5.66
CA ARG A 225 -3.74 3.99 -5.44
C ARG A 225 -5.11 3.37 -5.70
N VAL A 226 -5.27 2.65 -6.80
CA VAL A 226 -6.52 1.96 -7.15
C VAL A 226 -6.91 0.96 -6.07
N ILE A 227 -5.97 0.13 -5.61
CA ILE A 227 -6.23 -0.90 -4.60
C ILE A 227 -6.52 -0.28 -3.24
N SER A 228 -5.78 0.78 -2.83
CA SER A 228 -6.03 1.46 -1.55
C SER A 228 -7.44 2.05 -1.49
N VAL A 229 -7.90 2.67 -2.58
CA VAL A 229 -9.28 3.17 -2.70
C VAL A 229 -10.28 2.02 -2.69
N SER A 230 -9.99 0.91 -3.37
CA SER A 230 -10.86 -0.27 -3.39
C SER A 230 -11.04 -0.87 -1.99
N VAL A 231 -9.95 -1.02 -1.23
CA VAL A 231 -10.00 -1.50 0.16
C VAL A 231 -10.86 -0.57 1.03
N LEU A 232 -10.68 0.73 0.85
CA LEU A 232 -11.43 1.74 1.58
C LEU A 232 -12.94 1.66 1.29
N VAL A 233 -13.31 1.57 0.00
CA VAL A 233 -14.71 1.47 -0.43
C VAL A 233 -15.36 0.17 0.04
N MET A 234 -14.61 -0.94 0.01
CA MET A 234 -15.11 -2.24 0.51
C MET A 234 -15.34 -2.26 2.02
N THR A 235 -14.55 -1.50 2.77
CA THR A 235 -14.66 -1.46 4.24
C THR A 235 -15.67 -0.43 4.73
N LYS A 236 -15.95 0.62 3.94
CA LYS A 236 -16.92 1.69 4.28
C LYS A 236 -18.29 1.18 4.76
N PRO A 237 -18.96 0.22 4.09
CA PRO A 237 -20.28 -0.27 4.53
C PRO A 237 -20.26 -0.90 5.92
N VAL A 238 -19.16 -1.57 6.28
CA VAL A 238 -18.99 -2.20 7.59
C VAL A 238 -18.97 -1.13 8.68
N PHE A 239 -18.30 -0.01 8.42
CA PHE A 239 -18.24 1.09 9.38
C PHE A 239 -19.52 1.89 9.46
N VAL A 240 -20.22 2.07 8.34
CA VAL A 240 -21.55 2.69 8.34
C VAL A 240 -22.51 1.85 9.19
N LEU A 241 -22.49 0.53 9.01
CA LEU A 241 -23.32 -0.40 9.80
C LEU A 241 -22.94 -0.34 11.29
N LEU A 242 -21.65 -0.31 11.60
CA LEU A 242 -21.15 -0.22 12.97
C LEU A 242 -21.56 1.11 13.62
N HIS A 243 -21.41 2.21 12.91
CA HIS A 243 -21.82 3.54 13.38
C HIS A 243 -23.33 3.61 13.61
N GLN A 244 -24.16 3.09 12.68
CA GLN A 244 -25.61 3.00 12.84
C GLN A 244 -25.96 2.15 14.06
N TRP A 245 -25.35 1.00 14.20
CA TRP A 245 -25.60 0.13 15.36
C TRP A 245 -25.25 0.85 16.68
N MET A 246 -24.17 1.61 16.71
CA MET A 246 -23.75 2.39 17.89
C MET A 246 -24.75 3.52 18.18
N THR A 247 -25.23 4.23 17.16
CA THR A 247 -26.20 5.34 17.33
C THR A 247 -27.58 4.83 17.70
N ASP A 248 -28.07 3.77 17.08
CA ASP A 248 -29.36 3.18 17.37
C ASP A 248 -29.44 2.57 18.78
N ASN A 249 -28.30 2.03 19.25
CA ASN A 249 -28.19 1.49 20.60
C ASN A 249 -27.64 2.51 21.62
N ALA A 250 -27.45 3.78 21.25
CA ALA A 250 -26.92 4.79 22.17
C ALA A 250 -27.82 5.00 23.41
N THR A 251 -29.13 4.87 23.24
CA THR A 251 -30.12 4.87 24.36
C THR A 251 -30.06 3.57 25.17
N VAL A 252 -29.80 2.43 24.53
CA VAL A 252 -29.58 1.13 25.15
C VAL A 252 -28.20 1.05 25.77
N MET A 253 -27.18 1.70 25.17
CA MET A 253 -25.84 1.84 25.77
C MET A 253 -25.85 2.67 27.05
N GLY A 254 -26.82 3.56 27.24
CA GLY A 254 -27.07 4.20 28.54
C GLY A 254 -27.46 3.18 29.64
N ASN A 255 -27.99 2.02 29.23
CA ASN A 255 -28.32 0.87 30.07
C ASN A 255 -27.53 -0.39 29.68
N ALA A 256 -26.47 -0.24 28.84
CA ALA A 256 -25.70 -1.35 28.31
C ALA A 256 -25.03 -2.13 29.43
N THR A 257 -25.23 -3.43 29.39
CA THR A 257 -24.49 -4.34 30.28
C THR A 257 -23.01 -4.33 29.89
N PRO A 258 -22.10 -4.60 30.81
CA PRO A 258 -20.66 -4.71 30.49
C PRO A 258 -20.38 -5.69 29.33
N THR A 259 -21.25 -6.67 29.10
CA THR A 259 -21.19 -7.63 27.99
C THR A 259 -21.37 -6.99 26.62
N ASP A 260 -22.26 -6.00 26.46
CA ASP A 260 -22.54 -5.35 25.19
C ASP A 260 -21.35 -4.47 24.76
N SER A 261 -20.75 -3.79 25.71
CA SER A 261 -19.54 -2.97 25.48
C SER A 261 -18.31 -3.81 25.12
N MET A 262 -18.19 -5.00 25.72
CA MET A 262 -17.15 -5.97 25.35
C MET A 262 -17.36 -6.49 23.93
N ALA A 263 -18.59 -6.82 23.55
CA ALA A 263 -18.90 -7.25 22.19
C ALA A 263 -18.53 -6.19 21.15
N LEU A 264 -18.84 -4.92 21.42
CA LEU A 264 -18.44 -3.80 20.56
C LEU A 264 -16.90 -3.69 20.43
N ALA A 265 -16.18 -3.75 21.53
CA ALA A 265 -14.72 -3.67 21.51
C ALA A 265 -14.10 -4.80 20.70
N VAL A 266 -14.59 -6.04 20.86
CA VAL A 266 -14.14 -7.20 20.08
C VAL A 266 -14.45 -7.02 18.59
N LEU A 267 -15.65 -6.54 18.23
CA LEU A 267 -16.03 -6.28 16.84
C LEU A 267 -15.13 -5.22 16.20
N LEU A 268 -14.81 -4.13 16.92
CA LEU A 268 -13.88 -3.09 16.47
C LEU A 268 -12.47 -3.66 16.24
N ILE A 269 -11.95 -4.47 17.16
CA ILE A 269 -10.63 -5.09 17.02
C ILE A 269 -10.59 -6.02 15.81
N ILE A 270 -11.61 -6.85 15.62
CA ILE A 270 -11.69 -7.76 14.47
C ILE A 270 -11.71 -6.95 13.17
N THR A 271 -12.56 -5.92 13.08
CA THR A 271 -12.69 -5.09 11.88
C THR A 271 -11.39 -4.34 11.59
N ALA A 272 -10.76 -3.73 12.60
CA ALA A 272 -9.48 -3.07 12.46
C ALA A 272 -8.37 -4.04 12.03
N SER A 273 -8.37 -5.26 12.55
CA SER A 273 -7.41 -6.30 12.17
C SER A 273 -7.57 -6.75 10.72
N ILE A 274 -8.81 -6.89 10.24
CA ILE A 274 -9.11 -7.21 8.84
C ILE A 274 -8.59 -6.09 7.91
N ILE A 275 -8.84 -4.83 8.26
CA ILE A 275 -8.36 -3.69 7.47
C ILE A 275 -6.83 -3.65 7.44
N ALA A 276 -6.18 -3.77 8.60
CA ALA A 276 -4.74 -3.79 8.68
C ALA A 276 -4.14 -4.94 7.86
N TYR A 277 -4.76 -6.11 7.90
CA TYR A 277 -4.36 -7.26 7.11
C TYR A 277 -4.52 -7.01 5.61
N LEU A 278 -5.70 -6.58 5.13
CA LEU A 278 -5.93 -6.27 3.73
C LEU A 278 -4.97 -5.18 3.23
N THR A 279 -4.80 -4.14 4.02
CA THR A 279 -3.92 -3.00 3.68
C THR A 279 -2.46 -3.43 3.59
N SER A 280 -1.99 -4.32 4.47
CA SER A 280 -0.61 -4.83 4.41
C SER A 280 -0.32 -5.68 3.16
N HIS A 281 -1.36 -6.22 2.51
CA HIS A 281 -1.23 -7.00 1.27
C HIS A 281 -1.36 -6.16 0.00
N VAL A 282 -1.70 -4.87 0.08
CA VAL A 282 -1.82 -3.97 -1.10
C VAL A 282 -0.58 -4.03 -2.00
N PRO A 283 0.67 -3.96 -1.47
CA PRO A 283 1.86 -4.07 -2.30
C PRO A 283 1.98 -5.38 -3.07
N GLN A 284 1.61 -6.48 -2.42
CA GLN A 284 1.68 -7.81 -3.03
C GLN A 284 0.63 -7.99 -4.12
N ILE A 285 -0.59 -7.48 -3.88
CA ILE A 285 -1.69 -7.50 -4.86
C ILE A 285 -1.32 -6.65 -6.08
N ALA A 286 -0.78 -5.44 -5.88
CA ALA A 286 -0.35 -4.57 -6.96
C ALA A 286 0.75 -5.23 -7.82
N ALA A 287 1.75 -5.85 -7.18
CA ALA A 287 2.81 -6.58 -7.87
C ALA A 287 2.28 -7.81 -8.62
N ALA A 288 1.31 -8.53 -8.05
CA ALA A 288 0.70 -9.70 -8.69
C ALA A 288 -0.12 -9.32 -9.93
N LEU A 289 -0.83 -8.19 -9.91
CA LEU A 289 -1.61 -7.70 -11.05
C LEU A 289 -0.74 -7.31 -12.25
N VAL A 290 0.46 -6.78 -12.01
CA VAL A 290 1.38 -6.37 -13.08
C VAL A 290 2.19 -7.56 -13.64
N GLY A 291 2.02 -8.75 -13.05
CA GLY A 291 2.69 -10.00 -13.46
C GLY A 291 4.11 -10.11 -12.90
N HIS A 292 4.34 -11.14 -12.13
CA HIS A 292 5.59 -11.75 -11.63
C HIS A 292 6.83 -10.85 -11.41
N ALA A 293 6.69 -9.53 -11.33
CA ALA A 293 7.73 -8.69 -10.80
C ALA A 293 7.82 -8.98 -9.29
N ARG A 294 8.79 -9.78 -8.89
CA ARG A 294 9.25 -9.84 -7.49
C ARG A 294 9.76 -8.45 -7.12
N VAL A 295 8.83 -7.53 -6.86
CA VAL A 295 9.16 -6.31 -6.13
C VAL A 295 9.33 -6.77 -4.69
N ASP A 296 10.55 -7.06 -4.34
CA ASP A 296 10.97 -7.26 -2.96
C ASP A 296 10.83 -5.89 -2.27
N THR A 297 9.57 -5.52 -1.98
CA THR A 297 9.26 -4.33 -1.19
C THR A 297 9.74 -4.64 0.23
N GLY A 298 10.98 -4.24 0.50
CA GLY A 298 11.75 -4.61 1.68
C GLY A 298 11.11 -4.34 3.04
N PHE A 299 9.94 -3.71 3.08
CA PHE A 299 9.20 -3.45 4.32
C PHE A 299 8.33 -4.63 4.78
N ALA A 300 7.63 -5.31 3.86
CA ALA A 300 6.77 -6.45 4.22
C ALA A 300 7.57 -7.75 4.35
N THR A 301 8.61 -7.94 3.52
CA THR A 301 9.49 -9.11 3.58
C THR A 301 10.45 -9.08 4.76
N GLN A 302 10.88 -7.89 5.22
CA GLN A 302 11.79 -7.80 6.34
C GLN A 302 11.10 -8.16 7.67
N SER A 303 9.85 -7.75 7.87
CA SER A 303 9.07 -8.12 9.05
C SER A 303 8.70 -9.61 9.05
N SER A 304 8.28 -10.18 7.91
CA SER A 304 7.96 -11.61 7.82
C SER A 304 9.20 -12.49 7.91
N ARG A 305 10.34 -12.10 7.32
CA ARG A 305 11.62 -12.81 7.46
C ARG A 305 12.16 -12.78 8.90
N VAL A 306 12.02 -11.64 9.60
CA VAL A 306 12.44 -11.54 11.00
C VAL A 306 11.58 -12.42 11.90
N ILE A 307 10.26 -12.45 11.67
CA ILE A 307 9.33 -13.30 12.43
C ILE A 307 9.59 -14.77 12.09
N HIS A 308 9.71 -15.11 10.81
CA HIS A 308 9.97 -16.51 10.39
C HIS A 308 11.33 -17.04 10.89
N ASN A 309 12.38 -16.22 10.85
CA ASN A 309 13.68 -16.56 11.41
C ASN A 309 13.69 -16.69 12.95
N ARG A 310 12.86 -15.90 13.64
CA ARG A 310 12.72 -16.03 15.11
C ARG A 310 11.94 -17.28 15.47
N ILE A 311 10.88 -17.60 14.76
CA ILE A 311 10.10 -18.83 14.96
C ILE A 311 10.94 -20.05 14.61
N GLY A 312 11.69 -20.02 13.51
CA GLY A 312 12.62 -21.09 13.13
C GLY A 312 13.69 -21.37 14.20
N LYS A 313 14.32 -20.31 14.71
CA LYS A 313 15.30 -20.45 15.81
C LYS A 313 14.70 -20.97 17.12
N ALA A 314 13.45 -20.57 17.43
CA ALA A 314 12.74 -21.08 18.61
C ALA A 314 12.40 -22.57 18.47
N ASN A 315 11.96 -22.99 17.31
CA ASN A 315 11.68 -24.41 17.02
C ASN A 315 12.95 -25.27 17.04
N ASP A 316 14.07 -24.77 16.49
CA ASP A 316 15.36 -25.47 16.53
C ASP A 316 15.94 -25.53 17.97
N TRP A 317 15.67 -24.52 18.78
CA TRP A 317 16.07 -24.54 20.18
C TRP A 317 15.23 -25.56 20.97
N MET A 318 13.91 -25.57 20.80
CA MET A 318 13.03 -26.59 21.43
C MET A 318 13.39 -28.01 21.00
N ALA A 319 13.65 -28.23 19.69
CA ALA A 319 14.03 -29.54 19.20
C ALA A 319 15.40 -30.02 19.76
N ARG A 320 16.32 -29.08 20.05
CA ARG A 320 17.59 -29.41 20.75
C ARG A 320 17.37 -29.75 22.23
N GLN A 321 16.51 -29.04 22.91
CA GLN A 321 16.16 -29.31 24.30
C GLN A 321 15.52 -30.71 24.45
N ILE A 322 14.54 -31.03 23.61
CA ILE A 322 13.84 -32.33 23.61
C ILE A 322 14.85 -33.47 23.34
N ARG A 323 15.80 -33.31 22.41
CA ARG A 323 16.86 -34.29 22.13
C ARG A 323 17.87 -34.42 23.29
N ALA A 324 18.14 -33.35 24.00
CA ALA A 324 19.00 -33.38 25.19
C ALA A 324 18.36 -34.14 26.35
N TYR A 325 17.05 -33.93 26.57
CA TYR A 325 16.27 -34.64 27.60
C TYR A 325 16.18 -36.16 27.30
N GLY A 326 15.91 -36.54 26.07
CA GLY A 326 15.81 -37.93 25.68
C GLY A 326 17.13 -38.71 25.79
N ARG A 327 18.30 -38.00 25.75
CA ARG A 327 19.62 -38.61 25.98
C ARG A 327 19.96 -38.80 27.46
N SER A 328 19.41 -38.03 28.36
CA SER A 328 19.63 -38.13 29.79
C SER A 328 18.89 -39.32 30.41
N GLU A 329 17.72 -39.67 29.90
CA GLU A 329 16.95 -40.83 30.37
C GLU A 329 17.53 -42.19 29.86
N GLY A 330 18.09 -42.22 28.64
CA GLY A 330 18.71 -43.44 28.13
C GLY A 330 20.02 -43.86 28.82
N ARG A 331 20.62 -43.00 29.69
CA ARG A 331 21.90 -43.28 30.36
C ARG A 331 21.77 -43.75 31.81
N SER A 332 20.55 -43.73 32.38
CA SER A 332 20.31 -44.19 33.77
C SER A 332 19.92 -45.68 33.85
N GLY A 333 19.79 -46.39 32.73
CA GLY A 333 19.36 -47.78 32.69
C GLY A 333 20.48 -48.83 32.68
N ASP A 334 21.76 -48.46 32.55
CA ASP A 334 22.91 -49.41 32.54
C ASP A 334 23.88 -49.10 33.70
N ARG A 335 23.54 -49.53 34.88
CA ARG A 335 24.52 -49.85 35.91
C ARG A 335 24.09 -51.15 36.61
N PRO A 336 24.96 -52.16 36.62
CA PRO A 336 24.72 -53.43 37.32
C PRO A 336 24.79 -53.28 38.88
#